data_426a09986721186b6c81c31d64cafc9c
#
_entry.id   426a09986721186b6c81c31d64cafc9c
#
_cell.length_a   1.000
_cell.length_b   1.000
_cell.length_c   1.000
_cell.angle_alpha   90.00
_cell.angle_beta   90.00
_cell.angle_gamma   90.00
#
_symmetry.space_group_name_H-M   'P 1'
#
loop_
_entity.id
_entity.type
_entity.pdbx_description
1 polymer ?
#
loop_
_entity_poly.entity_id
_entity_poly.type
_entity_poly.pdbx_seq_one_letter_code
_entity_poly.pdbx_strand_id
1 'polypeptide(L)'
;IAVGISMLFITIKIFPAIYQTFTTLIISYLIVFLPQAVGGGQASMEQVKLSYIEASSGLGLSKIDTFFKVTFPLIYRGLFAGAALVFLSTMKELPQTLLLRPTGFSTMAVDIWSYASEALFTQAAFSAFILLAISALPTYILSTRNLNN
;
A
#
# COMPACT_ATOMS: atom_id res chain seq x y z
N ILE A 1 7.50 -13.04 -3.49
CA ILE A 1 7.45 -14.16 -4.46
C ILE A 1 6.70 -15.37 -3.88
N ALA A 2 7.01 -15.87 -2.66
CA ALA A 2 6.34 -17.04 -2.08
C ALA A 2 4.82 -16.91 -2.07
N VAL A 3 4.27 -15.78 -1.58
CA VAL A 3 2.83 -15.52 -1.58
C VAL A 3 2.24 -15.56 -2.99
N GLY A 4 2.92 -14.98 -3.99
CA GLY A 4 2.46 -15.01 -5.38
C GLY A 4 2.35 -16.43 -5.94
N ILE A 5 3.37 -17.27 -5.70
CA ILE A 5 3.37 -18.67 -6.13
C ILE A 5 2.28 -19.47 -5.39
N SER A 6 2.13 -19.26 -4.08
CA SER A 6 1.08 -19.93 -3.29
C SER A 6 -0.32 -19.54 -3.78
N MET A 7 -0.55 -18.26 -4.05
CA MET A 7 -1.83 -17.77 -4.61
C MET A 7 -2.09 -18.32 -6.01
N LEU A 8 -1.06 -18.38 -6.85
CA LEU A 8 -1.15 -18.99 -8.18
C LEU A 8 -1.61 -20.46 -8.06
N PHE A 9 -0.96 -21.24 -7.18
CA PHE A 9 -1.28 -22.63 -6.98
C PHE A 9 -2.72 -22.82 -6.44
N ILE A 10 -3.12 -22.03 -5.45
CA ILE A 10 -4.46 -22.07 -4.85
C ILE A 10 -5.52 -21.74 -5.90
N THR A 11 -5.32 -20.68 -6.67
CA THR A 11 -6.30 -20.27 -7.70
C THR A 11 -6.43 -21.29 -8.82
N ILE A 12 -5.35 -21.88 -9.30
CA ILE A 12 -5.43 -22.89 -10.35
C ILE A 12 -6.09 -24.19 -9.83
N LYS A 13 -5.77 -24.62 -8.61
CA LYS A 13 -6.22 -25.92 -8.08
C LYS A 13 -7.61 -25.87 -7.44
N ILE A 14 -7.93 -24.79 -6.72
CA ILE A 14 -9.13 -24.72 -5.87
C ILE A 14 -10.17 -23.78 -6.46
N PHE A 15 -9.75 -22.66 -7.01
CA PHE A 15 -10.63 -21.61 -7.52
C PHE A 15 -10.29 -21.17 -8.96
N PRO A 16 -10.35 -22.07 -9.96
CA PRO A 16 -9.95 -21.74 -11.33
C PRO A 16 -10.73 -20.57 -11.93
N ALA A 17 -11.96 -20.32 -11.46
CA ALA A 17 -12.80 -19.22 -11.93
C ALA A 17 -12.25 -17.83 -11.63
N ILE A 18 -11.40 -17.68 -10.60
CA ILE A 18 -10.79 -16.39 -10.25
C ILE A 18 -9.33 -16.28 -10.71
N TYR A 19 -8.80 -17.32 -11.35
CA TYR A 19 -7.44 -17.28 -11.88
C TYR A 19 -7.30 -16.17 -12.94
N GLN A 20 -6.21 -15.44 -12.88
CA GLN A 20 -5.94 -14.26 -13.72
C GLN A 20 -7.06 -13.20 -13.71
N THR A 21 -7.66 -12.96 -12.54
CA THR A 21 -8.61 -11.87 -12.33
C THR A 21 -8.04 -10.82 -11.40
N PHE A 22 -8.62 -9.61 -11.46
CA PHE A 22 -8.28 -8.54 -10.50
C PHE A 22 -8.51 -8.97 -9.04
N THR A 23 -9.49 -9.83 -8.78
CA THR A 23 -9.78 -10.35 -7.44
C THR A 23 -8.58 -11.07 -6.84
N THR A 24 -7.96 -11.98 -7.61
CA THR A 24 -6.77 -12.71 -7.16
C THR A 24 -5.58 -11.78 -6.92
N LEU A 25 -5.36 -10.82 -7.82
CA LEU A 25 -4.28 -9.85 -7.69
C LEU A 25 -4.47 -8.96 -6.45
N ILE A 26 -5.69 -8.44 -6.23
CA ILE A 26 -6.01 -7.61 -5.06
C ILE A 26 -5.85 -8.38 -3.75
N ILE A 27 -6.36 -9.61 -3.67
CA ILE A 27 -6.20 -10.46 -2.48
C ILE A 27 -4.71 -10.70 -2.19
N SER A 28 -3.92 -10.98 -3.22
CA SER A 28 -2.47 -11.17 -3.07
C SER A 28 -1.78 -9.90 -2.54
N TYR A 29 -2.14 -8.73 -3.04
CA TYR A 29 -1.63 -7.45 -2.55
C TYR A 29 -2.05 -7.18 -1.11
N LEU A 30 -3.30 -7.47 -0.76
CA LEU A 30 -3.78 -7.34 0.62
C LEU A 30 -2.94 -8.20 1.58
N ILE A 31 -2.68 -9.46 1.24
CA ILE A 31 -1.88 -10.36 2.09
C ILE A 31 -0.47 -9.80 2.32
N VAL A 32 0.16 -9.25 1.29
CA VAL A 32 1.55 -8.77 1.36
C VAL A 32 1.66 -7.41 2.02
N PHE A 33 0.75 -6.49 1.71
CA PHE A 33 0.86 -5.10 2.18
C PHE A 33 0.04 -4.81 3.44
N LEU A 34 -0.87 -5.72 3.86
CA LEU A 34 -1.62 -5.57 5.11
C LEU A 34 -0.70 -5.38 6.34
N PRO A 35 0.37 -6.18 6.53
CA PRO A 35 1.27 -5.96 7.66
C PRO A 35 1.91 -4.56 7.67
N GLN A 36 2.27 -4.03 6.51
CA GLN A 36 2.80 -2.67 6.38
C GLN A 36 1.75 -1.60 6.71
N ALA A 37 0.51 -1.79 6.25
CA ALA A 37 -0.60 -0.89 6.56
C ALA A 37 -0.93 -0.88 8.07
N VAL A 38 -0.99 -2.06 8.67
CA VAL A 38 -1.24 -2.23 10.12
C VAL A 38 -0.10 -1.63 10.93
N GLY A 39 1.15 -1.88 10.55
CA GLY A 39 2.32 -1.29 11.23
C GLY A 39 2.31 0.24 11.22
N GLY A 40 1.96 0.87 10.10
CA GLY A 40 1.77 2.32 10.01
C GLY A 40 0.64 2.85 10.91
N GLY A 41 -0.46 2.10 10.97
CA GLY A 41 -1.58 2.39 11.87
C GLY A 41 -1.20 2.29 13.34
N GLN A 42 -0.53 1.22 13.74
CA GLN A 42 -0.06 1.00 15.12
C GLN A 42 0.90 2.09 15.57
N ALA A 43 1.91 2.41 14.77
CA ALA A 43 2.86 3.48 15.08
C ALA A 43 2.16 4.84 15.28
N SER A 44 1.07 5.08 14.57
CA SER A 44 0.26 6.30 14.74
C SER A 44 -0.55 6.28 16.04
N MET A 45 -1.11 5.12 16.40
CA MET A 45 -1.87 4.95 17.65
C MET A 45 -1.01 5.06 18.89
N GLU A 46 0.24 4.60 18.86
CA GLU A 46 1.19 4.71 19.98
C GLU A 46 1.53 6.15 20.33
N GLN A 47 1.36 7.09 19.42
CA GLN A 47 1.54 8.52 19.67
C GLN A 47 0.37 9.16 20.45
N VAL A 48 -0.76 8.48 20.56
CA VAL A 48 -1.94 8.98 21.30
C VAL A 48 -1.76 8.69 22.79
N LYS A 49 -1.54 9.72 23.58
CA LYS A 49 -1.43 9.59 25.03
C LYS A 49 -2.76 9.16 25.64
N LEU A 50 -2.73 8.20 26.55
CA LEU A 50 -3.91 7.71 27.25
C LEU A 50 -4.66 8.84 27.99
N SER A 51 -3.93 9.83 28.50
CA SER A 51 -4.49 11.01 29.17
C SER A 51 -5.47 11.81 28.30
N TYR A 52 -5.32 11.82 26.99
CA TYR A 52 -6.28 12.49 26.10
C TYR A 52 -7.63 11.74 26.04
N ILE A 53 -7.56 10.41 26.06
CA ILE A 53 -8.73 9.55 26.06
C ILE A 53 -9.46 9.65 27.41
N GLU A 54 -8.72 9.64 28.51
CA GLU A 54 -9.26 9.79 29.87
C GLU A 54 -9.90 11.16 30.07
N ALA A 55 -9.26 12.24 29.67
CA ALA A 55 -9.80 13.59 29.73
C ALA A 55 -11.10 13.73 28.91
N SER A 56 -11.17 13.15 27.74
CA SER A 56 -12.37 13.18 26.91
C SER A 56 -13.54 12.43 27.56
N SER A 57 -13.24 11.31 28.22
CA SER A 57 -14.24 10.54 28.99
C SER A 57 -14.71 11.30 30.21
N GLY A 58 -13.82 12.02 30.91
CA GLY A 58 -14.14 12.91 32.02
C GLY A 58 -15.05 14.09 31.63
N LEU A 59 -14.97 14.50 30.35
CA LEU A 59 -15.88 15.53 29.78
C LEU A 59 -17.21 14.94 29.28
N GLY A 60 -17.49 13.66 29.52
CA GLY A 60 -18.74 13.00 29.16
C GLY A 60 -18.87 12.59 27.70
N LEU A 61 -17.77 12.57 26.94
CA LEU A 61 -17.79 12.10 25.54
C LEU A 61 -17.97 10.57 25.50
N SER A 62 -18.81 10.11 24.56
CA SER A 62 -18.93 8.69 24.28
C SER A 62 -17.64 8.15 23.65
N LYS A 63 -17.41 6.81 23.66
CA LYS A 63 -16.25 6.17 23.02
C LYS A 63 -16.15 6.52 21.53
N ILE A 64 -17.29 6.60 20.85
CA ILE A 64 -17.37 6.94 19.42
C ILE A 64 -17.00 8.42 19.21
N ASP A 65 -17.53 9.32 20.03
CA ASP A 65 -17.19 10.75 19.97
C ASP A 65 -15.71 10.99 20.26
N THR A 66 -15.16 10.32 21.28
CA THR A 66 -13.74 10.35 21.61
C THR A 66 -12.89 9.88 20.42
N PHE A 67 -13.29 8.81 19.75
CA PHE A 67 -12.58 8.33 18.57
C PHE A 67 -12.58 9.40 17.46
N PHE A 68 -13.72 9.91 17.05
CA PHE A 68 -13.78 10.85 15.92
C PHE A 68 -13.28 12.26 16.26
N LYS A 69 -13.45 12.73 17.48
CA LYS A 69 -13.09 14.11 17.88
C LYS A 69 -11.67 14.24 18.43
N VAL A 70 -11.12 13.16 19.00
CA VAL A 70 -9.79 13.18 19.65
C VAL A 70 -8.81 12.25 18.96
N THR A 71 -9.12 10.95 18.92
CA THR A 71 -8.16 9.94 18.43
C THR A 71 -7.89 10.09 16.94
N PHE A 72 -8.93 10.11 16.13
CA PHE A 72 -8.79 10.16 14.66
C PHE A 72 -8.05 11.41 14.17
N PRO A 73 -8.30 12.63 14.65
CA PRO A 73 -7.52 13.82 14.29
C PRO A 73 -6.04 13.74 14.67
N LEU A 74 -5.70 12.98 15.70
CA LEU A 74 -4.31 12.79 16.11
C LEU A 74 -3.59 11.79 15.21
N ILE A 75 -4.26 10.69 14.81
CA ILE A 75 -3.63 9.58 14.06
C ILE A 75 -3.73 9.75 12.54
N TYR A 76 -4.64 10.59 12.00
CA TYR A 76 -4.89 10.64 10.54
C TYR A 76 -3.64 10.94 9.72
N ARG A 77 -2.72 11.76 10.26
CA ARG A 77 -1.47 12.10 9.58
C ARG A 77 -0.57 10.89 9.39
N GLY A 78 -0.45 10.06 10.43
CA GLY A 78 0.33 8.83 10.37
C GLY A 78 -0.37 7.74 9.54
N LEU A 79 -1.71 7.64 9.62
CA LEU A 79 -2.47 6.76 8.72
C LEU A 79 -2.26 7.13 7.25
N PHE A 80 -2.29 8.43 6.94
CA PHE A 80 -2.02 8.89 5.58
C PHE A 80 -0.58 8.59 5.12
N ALA A 81 0.39 8.75 6.02
CA ALA A 81 1.78 8.38 5.74
C ALA A 81 1.93 6.87 5.50
N GLY A 82 1.30 6.04 6.32
CA GLY A 82 1.25 4.58 6.12
C GLY A 82 0.61 4.19 4.80
N ALA A 83 -0.54 4.79 4.46
CA ALA A 83 -1.21 4.57 3.19
C ALA A 83 -0.34 4.96 1.98
N ALA A 84 0.36 6.09 2.07
CA ALA A 84 1.29 6.52 1.01
C ALA A 84 2.47 5.55 0.84
N LEU A 85 3.00 5.00 1.94
CA LEU A 85 4.05 3.97 1.87
C LEU A 85 3.54 2.68 1.22
N VAL A 86 2.35 2.21 1.59
CA VAL A 86 1.71 1.04 0.95
C VAL A 86 1.51 1.30 -0.54
N PHE A 87 0.99 2.47 -0.90
CA PHE A 87 0.80 2.86 -2.30
C PHE A 87 2.11 2.81 -3.08
N LEU A 88 3.20 3.40 -2.56
CA LEU A 88 4.51 3.37 -3.18
C LEU A 88 5.07 1.94 -3.33
N SER A 89 4.85 1.09 -2.34
CA SER A 89 5.26 -0.31 -2.37
C SER A 89 4.48 -1.09 -3.43
N THR A 90 3.17 -0.90 -3.50
CA THR A 90 2.29 -1.55 -4.49
C THR A 90 2.62 -1.12 -5.92
N MET A 91 2.92 0.16 -6.16
CA MET A 91 3.29 0.65 -7.50
C MET A 91 4.56 -0.02 -8.05
N LYS A 92 5.48 -0.41 -7.17
CA LYS A 92 6.76 -1.04 -7.52
C LYS A 92 6.71 -2.57 -7.46
N GLU A 93 5.53 -3.14 -7.11
CA GLU A 93 5.40 -4.59 -6.99
C GLU A 93 5.42 -5.25 -8.37
N LEU A 94 6.43 -6.09 -8.58
CA LEU A 94 6.66 -6.79 -9.84
C LEU A 94 6.31 -8.28 -9.76
N PRO A 95 6.89 -9.08 -8.84
CA PRO A 95 6.75 -10.54 -8.85
C PRO A 95 5.30 -11.03 -8.80
N GLN A 96 4.47 -10.47 -7.93
CA GLN A 96 3.08 -10.92 -7.80
C GLN A 96 2.22 -10.46 -8.98
N THR A 97 2.47 -9.23 -9.46
CA THR A 97 1.79 -8.72 -10.63
C THR A 97 2.06 -9.57 -11.85
N LEU A 98 3.32 -9.96 -12.09
CA LEU A 98 3.69 -10.85 -13.20
C LEU A 98 2.97 -12.19 -13.15
N LEU A 99 2.85 -12.78 -11.94
CA LEU A 99 2.26 -14.12 -11.77
C LEU A 99 0.74 -14.13 -11.81
N LEU A 100 0.08 -13.06 -11.31
CA LEU A 100 -1.35 -13.08 -11.00
C LEU A 100 -2.17 -12.07 -11.81
N ARG A 101 -1.53 -11.22 -12.62
CA ARG A 101 -2.23 -10.18 -13.39
C ARG A 101 -3.24 -10.78 -14.38
N PRO A 102 -4.38 -10.13 -14.58
CA PRO A 102 -5.30 -10.47 -15.66
C PRO A 102 -4.62 -10.34 -17.03
N THR A 103 -5.09 -11.15 -17.99
CA THR A 103 -4.61 -11.05 -19.38
C THR A 103 -4.91 -9.64 -19.93
N GLY A 104 -3.91 -9.01 -20.54
CA GLY A 104 -4.04 -7.66 -21.09
C GLY A 104 -3.89 -6.53 -20.09
N PHE A 105 -3.70 -6.82 -18.79
CA PHE A 105 -3.38 -5.82 -17.78
C PHE A 105 -1.88 -5.73 -17.56
N SER A 106 -1.36 -4.50 -17.47
CA SER A 106 0.04 -4.24 -17.14
C SER A 106 0.15 -3.11 -16.12
N THR A 107 1.23 -3.12 -15.35
CA THR A 107 1.64 -2.01 -14.49
C THR A 107 2.96 -1.44 -14.99
N MET A 108 3.30 -0.21 -14.62
CA MET A 108 4.58 0.40 -15.02
C MET A 108 5.78 -0.45 -14.62
N ALA A 109 5.73 -1.13 -13.45
CA ALA A 109 6.80 -2.03 -13.02
C ALA A 109 6.94 -3.23 -13.96
N VAL A 110 5.83 -3.81 -14.40
CA VAL A 110 5.80 -4.90 -15.39
C VAL A 110 6.27 -4.43 -16.77
N ASP A 111 5.86 -3.23 -17.19
CA ASP A 111 6.28 -2.66 -18.49
C ASP A 111 7.78 -2.42 -18.51
N ILE A 112 8.35 -1.85 -17.45
CA ILE A 112 9.80 -1.65 -17.31
C ILE A 112 10.52 -3.00 -17.46
N TRP A 113 10.04 -4.01 -16.75
CA TRP A 113 10.65 -5.35 -16.80
C TRP A 113 10.52 -5.98 -18.19
N SER A 114 9.35 -5.92 -18.81
CA SER A 114 9.09 -6.50 -20.14
C SER A 114 9.96 -5.83 -21.20
N TYR A 115 9.97 -4.50 -21.27
CA TYR A 115 10.78 -3.76 -22.23
C TYR A 115 12.29 -3.99 -22.03
N ALA A 116 12.73 -4.04 -20.76
CA ALA A 116 14.14 -4.32 -20.46
C ALA A 116 14.54 -5.74 -20.87
N SER A 117 13.67 -6.75 -20.68
CA SER A 117 13.93 -8.13 -21.10
C SER A 117 13.96 -8.32 -22.61
N GLU A 118 13.26 -7.44 -23.36
CA GLU A 118 13.26 -7.39 -24.82
C GLU A 118 14.33 -6.45 -25.41
N ALA A 119 15.25 -5.94 -24.58
CA ALA A 119 16.28 -4.95 -24.94
C ALA A 119 15.71 -3.61 -25.48
N LEU A 120 14.45 -3.30 -25.22
CA LEU A 120 13.77 -2.05 -25.60
C LEU A 120 14.04 -0.96 -24.54
N PHE A 121 15.30 -0.61 -24.33
CA PHE A 121 15.72 0.24 -23.22
C PHE A 121 15.13 1.66 -23.24
N THR A 122 14.81 2.20 -24.43
CA THR A 122 14.17 3.52 -24.54
C THR A 122 12.75 3.50 -23.93
N GLN A 123 11.95 2.47 -24.24
CA GLN A 123 10.61 2.29 -23.68
C GLN A 123 10.68 2.01 -22.18
N ALA A 124 11.60 1.15 -21.75
CA ALA A 124 11.83 0.86 -20.33
C ALA A 124 12.19 2.15 -19.56
N ALA A 125 13.08 2.98 -20.10
CA ALA A 125 13.49 4.23 -19.49
C ALA A 125 12.33 5.23 -19.38
N PHE A 126 11.46 5.32 -20.38
CA PHE A 126 10.28 6.18 -20.36
C PHE A 126 9.30 5.76 -19.28
N SER A 127 8.96 4.46 -19.19
CA SER A 127 8.10 3.92 -18.13
C SER A 127 8.71 4.10 -16.74
N ALA A 128 10.03 3.91 -16.61
CA ALA A 128 10.74 4.15 -15.36
C ALA A 128 10.70 5.63 -14.94
N PHE A 129 10.88 6.55 -15.88
CA PHE A 129 10.79 7.98 -15.59
C PHE A 129 9.42 8.38 -15.08
N ILE A 130 8.34 7.89 -15.70
CA ILE A 130 6.97 8.15 -15.25
C ILE A 130 6.75 7.56 -13.84
N LEU A 131 7.18 6.33 -13.60
CA LEU A 131 7.06 5.69 -12.28
C LEU A 131 7.80 6.49 -11.20
N LEU A 132 9.01 6.99 -11.50
CA LEU A 132 9.78 7.83 -10.60
C LEU A 132 9.08 9.17 -10.35
N ALA A 133 8.59 9.84 -11.38
CA ALA A 133 7.88 11.11 -11.25
C ALA A 133 6.63 11.00 -10.37
N ILE A 134 5.81 9.95 -10.57
CA ILE A 134 4.62 9.70 -9.76
C ILE A 134 5.00 9.36 -8.32
N SER A 135 6.05 8.55 -8.11
CA SER A 135 6.48 8.15 -6.76
C SER A 135 7.23 9.25 -6.01
N ALA A 136 7.79 10.23 -6.69
CA ALA A 136 8.47 11.37 -6.07
C ALA A 136 7.52 12.25 -5.25
N LEU A 137 6.28 12.43 -5.70
CA LEU A 137 5.31 13.32 -5.05
C LEU A 137 4.92 12.85 -3.64
N PRO A 138 4.47 11.60 -3.41
CA PRO A 138 4.21 11.11 -2.05
C PRO A 138 5.48 11.09 -1.18
N THR A 139 6.63 10.73 -1.77
CA THR A 139 7.91 10.70 -1.06
C THR A 139 8.32 12.09 -0.58
N TYR A 140 8.17 13.11 -1.43
CA TYR A 140 8.45 14.50 -1.06
C TYR A 140 7.52 14.98 0.06
N ILE A 141 6.22 14.71 -0.03
CA ILE A 141 5.25 15.07 1.01
C ILE A 141 5.59 14.42 2.35
N LEU A 142 5.98 13.14 2.35
CA LEU A 142 6.38 12.43 3.56
C LEU A 142 7.68 12.99 4.15
N SER A 143 8.67 13.31 3.31
CA SER A 143 9.96 13.85 3.74
C SER A 143 9.83 15.24 4.37
N THR A 144 9.10 16.15 3.76
CA THR A 144 8.93 17.52 4.28
C THR A 144 8.12 17.57 5.57
N ARG A 145 7.22 16.62 5.78
CA ARG A 145 6.46 16.54 7.04
C ARG A 145 7.28 16.05 8.23
N ASN A 146 8.28 15.19 7.99
CA ASN A 146 9.18 14.71 9.05
C ASN A 146 10.21 15.77 9.49
N LEU A 147 10.47 16.79 8.68
CA LEU A 147 11.42 17.86 9.02
C LEU A 147 10.79 18.99 9.85
N ASN A 148 9.47 19.04 9.96
CA ASN A 148 8.71 20.11 10.66
C ASN A 148 8.12 19.64 12.00
N ASN A 149 8.50 18.48 12.50
CA ASN A 149 8.22 17.96 13.84
C ASN A 149 9.52 17.75 14.62
#